data_404e21fad0adb1b11d8ea28f149bb214
#
_entry.id   404e21fad0adb1b11d8ea28f149bb214
#
_cell.length_a   1.000
_cell.length_b   1.000
_cell.length_c   1.000
_cell.angle_alpha   90.00
_cell.angle_beta   90.00
_cell.angle_gamma   90.00
#
_symmetry.space_group_name_H-M   'P 1'
#
loop_
_entity.id
_entity.type
_entity.pdbx_description
1 polymer ?
#
loop_
_entity_poly.entity_id
_entity_poly.type
_entity_poly.pdbx_seq_one_letter_code
_entity_poly.pdbx_strand_id
1 'polypeptide(L)' 'MLGRMVFAAALTLAAVTSASAQGQGDARERAACRPDVMRFCRQVIKDTNDDVFSILNCLQSHRARISRACNAVLASHGQ' A
#
# COMPACT_ATOMS: atom_id res chain seq x y z
N MET A 1 39.18 34.80 -19.56
CA MET A 1 38.89 34.30 -19.46
C MET A 1 38.37 33.65 -18.72
N LEU A 2 38.08 33.40 -18.38
CA LEU A 2 37.62 32.75 -17.77
C LEU A 2 36.69 32.22 -17.50
N GLY A 3 36.27 31.79 -17.48
CA GLY A 3 35.50 31.15 -17.45
C GLY A 3 35.03 30.64 -16.52
N ARG A 4 34.62 30.58 -16.12
CA ARG A 4 34.21 30.00 -15.26
C ARG A 4 33.12 29.42 -15.14
N MET A 5 32.71 28.75 -15.05
CA MET A 5 31.78 28.08 -15.00
C MET A 5 31.24 27.60 -13.95
N VAL A 6 30.63 27.36 -13.69
CA VAL A 6 30.16 26.92 -12.64
C VAL A 6 29.17 26.21 -12.67
N PHE A 7 28.71 25.55 -12.34
CA PHE A 7 27.77 24.76 -12.42
C PHE A 7 27.15 24.36 -11.37
N ALA A 8 26.54 24.22 -11.06
CA ALA A 8 25.86 23.98 -10.13
C ALA A 8 25.33 22.84 -10.06
N ALA A 9 25.31 22.17 -9.73
CA ALA A 9 24.92 21.01 -9.65
C ALA A 9 23.79 20.77 -9.06
N ALA A 10 23.06 20.79 -9.02
CA ALA A 10 21.93 20.51 -8.56
C ALA A 10 21.55 19.38 -8.08
N LEU A 11 21.33 18.88 -7.67
CA LEU A 11 20.91 17.85 -7.24
C LEU A 11 19.82 17.49 -6.86
N THR A 12 19.22 17.18 -6.70
CA THR A 12 18.16 16.71 -6.43
C THR A 12 17.72 15.74 -5.83
N LEU A 13 17.49 15.24 -5.42
CA LEU A 13 17.08 14.33 -4.79
C LEU A 13 16.00 13.82 -4.60
N ALA A 14 15.54 13.34 -4.64
CA ALA A 14 14.52 12.73 -4.55
C ALA A 14 14.03 12.05 -3.62
N ALA A 15 13.95 11.80 -3.01
CA ALA A 15 13.48 11.17 -2.09
C ALA A 15 12.53 10.38 -2.06
N VAL A 16 11.95 9.98 -2.14
CA VAL A 16 11.01 9.23 -2.10
C VAL A 16 10.61 8.41 -1.32
N THR A 17 10.74 7.77 -0.85
CA THR A 17 10.31 7.02 -0.08
C THR A 17 9.23 6.43 0.16
N SER A 18 8.73 5.92 0.05
CA SER A 18 7.75 5.29 0.28
C SER A 18 7.73 4.34 1.13
N ALA A 19 7.90 4.38 2.00
CA ALA A 19 7.89 3.44 2.82
C ALA A 19 6.78 2.64 2.86
N SER A 20 5.76 2.94 2.57
CA SER A 20 4.76 2.11 2.76
C SER A 20 4.75 1.02 1.97
N ALA A 21 5.51 0.84 1.34
CA ALA A 21 5.49 -0.16 0.55
C ALA A 21 5.43 -1.37 1.13
N GLN A 22 5.43 -1.61 2.14
CA GLN A 22 5.52 -2.78 2.60
C GLN A 22 4.34 -3.52 2.53
N GLY A 23 3.73 -4.10 2.16
CA GLY A 23 2.68 -4.92 2.17
C GLY A 23 1.40 -4.40 2.60
N GLN A 24 1.30 -3.51 3.44
CA GLN A 24 0.04 -3.00 3.84
C GLN A 24 -0.35 -1.78 3.08
N GLY A 25 0.48 -1.29 2.23
CA GLY A 25 0.16 -0.10 1.49
C GLY A 25 0.23 1.11 2.38
N ASP A 26 -0.24 2.23 1.90
CA ASP A 26 -0.18 3.43 2.72
C ASP A 26 -1.48 3.59 3.50
N ALA A 27 -1.56 4.61 4.29
CA ALA A 27 -2.72 4.82 5.15
C ALA A 27 -4.01 4.94 4.38
N ARG A 28 -3.97 5.53 3.21
CA ARG A 28 -5.15 5.69 2.43
C ARG A 28 -5.63 4.36 1.90
N GLU A 29 -4.71 3.53 1.48
CA GLU A 29 -5.05 2.21 0.99
C GLU A 29 -5.61 1.32 2.10
N ARG A 30 -5.01 1.41 3.27
CA ARG A 30 -5.53 0.64 4.39
C ARG A 30 -6.93 1.09 4.76
N ALA A 31 -7.17 2.40 4.68
CA ALA A 31 -8.49 2.92 4.99
C ALA A 31 -9.51 2.43 3.98
N ALA A 32 -9.12 2.30 2.73
CA ALA A 32 -10.02 1.83 1.69
C ALA A 32 -10.46 0.39 1.93
N CYS A 33 -9.58 -0.44 2.46
CA CYS A 33 -9.92 -1.83 2.68
C CYS A 33 -10.42 -2.13 4.09
N ARG A 34 -10.23 -1.20 5.02
CA ARG A 34 -10.61 -1.47 6.39
C ARG A 34 -12.05 -1.94 6.60
N PRO A 35 -13.04 -1.33 6.00
CA PRO A 35 -14.40 -1.81 6.21
C PRO A 35 -14.57 -3.27 5.77
N ASP A 36 -13.90 -3.65 4.70
CA ASP A 36 -14.01 -5.01 4.21
C ASP A 36 -13.26 -5.98 5.11
N VAL A 37 -12.12 -5.57 5.60
CA VAL A 37 -11.36 -6.39 6.53
C VAL A 37 -12.21 -6.65 7.77
N MET A 38 -12.85 -5.63 8.29
CA MET A 38 -13.67 -5.79 9.49
C MET A 38 -14.91 -6.61 9.22
N ARG A 39 -15.40 -6.59 7.97
CA ARG A 39 -16.55 -7.36 7.69
C ARG A 39 -16.26 -8.79 7.39
N PHE A 40 -15.24 -9.08 6.66
CA PHE A 40 -14.99 -10.44 6.22
C PHE A 40 -13.78 -11.12 6.86
N CYS A 41 -12.85 -10.36 7.40
CA CYS A 41 -11.58 -10.93 7.83
C CYS A 41 -11.25 -10.71 9.30
N ARG A 42 -12.22 -10.33 10.08
CA ARG A 42 -11.97 -10.07 11.48
C ARG A 42 -11.36 -11.26 12.21
N GLN A 43 -11.84 -12.45 11.91
CA GLN A 43 -11.33 -13.61 12.58
C GLN A 43 -9.86 -13.87 12.20
N VAL A 44 -9.53 -13.58 10.96
CA VAL A 44 -8.15 -13.73 10.49
C VAL A 44 -7.22 -12.80 11.27
N ILE A 45 -7.68 -11.59 11.54
CA ILE A 45 -6.88 -10.65 12.30
C ILE A 45 -6.57 -11.23 13.66
N LYS A 46 -7.56 -11.81 14.32
CA LYS A 46 -7.34 -12.37 15.61
C LYS A 46 -6.50 -13.61 15.57
N ASP A 47 -6.74 -14.49 14.65
CA ASP A 47 -6.04 -15.76 14.62
C ASP A 47 -4.58 -15.62 14.19
N THR A 48 -4.25 -14.59 13.44
CA THR A 48 -2.90 -14.45 12.95
C THR A 48 -2.17 -13.24 13.49
N ASN A 49 -2.79 -12.58 14.46
CA ASN A 49 -2.19 -11.42 15.06
C ASN A 49 -1.90 -10.36 13.99
N ASP A 50 -2.87 -10.11 13.15
CA ASP A 50 -2.78 -9.06 12.16
C ASP A 50 -1.77 -9.32 11.06
N ASP A 51 -1.56 -10.55 10.69
CA ASP A 51 -0.63 -10.89 9.64
C ASP A 51 -1.14 -10.38 8.31
N VAL A 52 -0.39 -9.50 7.65
CA VAL A 52 -0.84 -8.86 6.44
C VAL A 52 -1.09 -9.84 5.31
N PHE A 53 -0.30 -10.89 5.19
CA PHE A 53 -0.51 -11.81 4.09
C PHE A 53 -1.76 -12.65 4.29
N SER A 54 -2.08 -12.96 5.52
CA SER A 54 -3.30 -13.70 5.81
C SER A 54 -4.51 -12.82 5.56
N ILE A 55 -4.41 -11.54 5.86
CA ILE A 55 -5.49 -10.62 5.62
C ILE A 55 -5.69 -10.45 4.12
N LEU A 56 -4.61 -10.32 3.36
CA LEU A 56 -4.73 -10.20 1.92
C LEU A 56 -5.37 -11.43 1.32
N ASN A 57 -4.98 -12.60 1.82
CA ASN A 57 -5.54 -13.83 1.34
C ASN A 57 -7.03 -13.89 1.63
N CYS A 58 -7.43 -13.41 2.78
CA CYS A 58 -8.83 -13.38 3.14
C CYS A 58 -9.60 -12.44 2.21
N LEU A 59 -9.04 -11.27 1.93
CA LEU A 59 -9.70 -10.33 1.02
C LEU A 59 -9.82 -10.94 -0.38
N GLN A 60 -8.80 -11.68 -0.82
CA GLN A 60 -8.87 -12.32 -2.11
C GLN A 60 -9.99 -13.35 -2.17
N SER A 61 -10.20 -14.06 -1.10
CA SER A 61 -11.26 -15.04 -1.12
C SER A 61 -12.64 -14.39 -1.07
N HIS A 62 -12.71 -13.11 -0.78
CA HIS A 62 -13.97 -12.39 -0.79
C HIS A 62 -13.97 -11.34 -1.92
N ARG A 63 -13.14 -11.53 -2.92
CA ARG A 63 -12.93 -10.53 -3.94
C ARG A 63 -14.22 -10.03 -4.59
N ALA A 64 -15.17 -10.87 -4.77
CA ALA A 64 -16.40 -10.49 -5.40
C ALA A 64 -17.32 -9.68 -4.49
N ARG A 65 -17.02 -9.64 -3.22
CA ARG A 65 -17.89 -8.97 -2.26
C ARG A 65 -17.27 -7.77 -1.58
N ILE A 66 -15.99 -7.54 -1.74
CA ILE A 66 -15.36 -6.40 -1.12
C ILE A 66 -15.69 -5.14 -1.93
N SER A 67 -15.47 -3.99 -1.33
CA SER A 67 -15.83 -2.73 -1.95
C SER A 67 -15.01 -2.45 -3.18
N ARG A 68 -15.52 -1.59 -4.02
CA ARG A 68 -14.83 -1.22 -5.21
C ARG A 68 -13.51 -0.54 -4.84
N ALA A 69 -13.51 0.27 -3.81
CA ALA A 69 -12.30 0.95 -3.38
C ALA A 69 -11.22 -0.04 -2.96
N CYS A 70 -11.61 -1.05 -2.21
CA CYS A 70 -10.64 -2.05 -1.78
C CYS A 70 -10.17 -2.90 -2.95
N ASN A 71 -11.07 -3.21 -3.87
CA ASN A 71 -10.70 -3.95 -5.07
C ASN A 71 -9.66 -3.17 -5.86
N ALA A 72 -9.80 -1.87 -5.96
CA ALA A 72 -8.85 -1.06 -6.70
C ALA A 72 -7.48 -1.07 -6.03
N VAL A 73 -7.46 -1.08 -4.71
CA VAL A 73 -6.21 -1.15 -3.98
C VAL A 73 -5.52 -2.48 -4.27
N LEU A 74 -6.25 -3.56 -4.20
CA LEU A 74 -5.65 -4.87 -4.46
C LEU A 74 -5.13 -4.93 -5.89
N ALA A 75 -5.88 -4.44 -6.83
CA ALA A 75 -5.45 -4.46 -8.22
C ALA A 75 -4.19 -3.63 -8.43
N SER A 76 -4.06 -2.51 -7.73
CA SER A 76 -2.89 -1.67 -7.90
C SER A 76 -1.62 -2.33 -7.36
N HIS A 77 -1.77 -3.36 -6.56
CA HIS A 77 -0.63 -4.07 -6.03
C HIS A 77 -0.46 -5.43 -6.73
N GLY A 78 -1.11 -5.60 -7.85
CA GLY A 78 -0.92 -6.83 -8.61
C GLY A 78 -1.70 -8.03 -8.10
N GLN A 79 -2.68 -7.79 -7.30
CA GLN A 79 -3.44 -8.91 -6.73
C GLN A 79 -4.68 -9.27 -7.52
#